data_697e0fff413e19d5fee8c83db99fdaee
#
_entry.id   697e0fff413e19d5fee8c83db99fdaee
#
_cell.length_a   1.000
_cell.length_b   1.000
_cell.length_c   1.000
_cell.angle_alpha   90.00
_cell.angle_beta   90.00
_cell.angle_gamma   90.00
#
_symmetry.space_group_name_H-M   'P 1'
#
loop_
_entity.id
_entity.type
_entity.pdbx_description
1 polymer ?
#
loop_
_entity_poly.entity_id
_entity_poly.type
_entity_poly.pdbx_seq_one_letter_code
_entity_poly.pdbx_strand_id
1 'polypeptide(L)' 'MADLILLKQRLFEAEAALHRLMTGELEVTVSVGGFGATTYNQASADKLSAYVAKLKNDIAKREGGLRRGPILMRF' A
#
# COMPACT_ATOMS: atom_id res chain seq x y z
N MET A 1 5.92 5.73 15.50
CA MET A 1 6.96 5.06 15.25
C MET A 1 7.41 4.97 13.87
N ALA A 2 8.63 4.63 13.72
CA ALA A 2 9.23 4.54 12.40
C ALA A 2 8.49 3.58 11.50
N ASP A 3 7.96 2.50 12.07
CA ASP A 3 7.24 1.53 11.28
C ASP A 3 6.01 2.10 10.60
N LEU A 4 5.26 2.91 11.30
CA LEU A 4 4.04 3.45 10.72
C LEU A 4 4.38 4.47 9.65
N ILE A 5 5.37 5.29 9.87
CA ILE A 5 5.80 6.26 8.88
C ILE A 5 6.28 5.54 7.63
N LEU A 6 7.04 4.47 7.80
CA LEU A 6 7.56 3.72 6.69
C LEU A 6 6.43 3.05 5.91
N LEU A 7 5.44 2.50 6.60
CA LEU A 7 4.30 1.90 5.93
C LEU A 7 3.53 2.93 5.11
N LYS A 8 3.33 4.11 5.65
CA LYS A 8 2.62 5.15 4.93
C LYS A 8 3.40 5.59 3.69
N GLN A 9 4.70 5.67 3.82
CA GLN A 9 5.54 6.05 2.70
C GLN A 9 5.46 4.99 1.60
N ARG A 10 5.51 3.73 1.97
CA ARG A 10 5.40 2.65 1.01
C ARG A 10 4.04 2.62 0.35
N LEU A 11 3.00 2.91 1.12
CA LEU A 11 1.67 2.98 0.57
C LEU A 11 1.58 4.08 -0.47
N PHE A 12 2.12 5.24 -0.17
CA PHE A 12 2.11 6.35 -1.11
C PHE A 12 2.81 5.97 -2.41
N GLU A 13 3.96 5.35 -2.31
CA GLU A 13 4.72 4.95 -3.49
C GLU A 13 3.98 3.88 -4.29
N ALA A 14 3.40 2.92 -3.59
CA ALA A 14 2.69 1.84 -4.26
C ALA A 14 1.43 2.34 -4.96
N GLU A 15 0.72 3.25 -4.32
CA GLU A 15 -0.48 3.82 -4.94
C GLU A 15 -0.12 4.65 -6.16
N ALA A 16 0.95 5.42 -6.07
CA ALA A 16 1.39 6.21 -7.22
C ALA A 16 1.79 5.30 -8.37
N ALA A 17 2.48 4.21 -8.08
CA ALA A 17 2.89 3.27 -9.10
C ALA A 17 1.68 2.59 -9.75
N LEU A 18 0.71 2.19 -8.93
CA LEU A 18 -0.50 1.56 -9.44
C LEU A 18 -1.25 2.53 -10.35
N HIS A 19 -1.34 3.78 -9.94
CA HIS A 19 -2.01 4.79 -10.73
C HIS A 19 -1.33 4.95 -12.10
N ARG A 20 0.00 5.02 -12.12
CA ARG A 20 0.73 5.14 -13.37
C ARG A 20 0.51 3.93 -14.26
N LEU A 21 0.47 2.76 -13.66
CA LEU A 21 0.24 1.54 -14.42
C LEU A 21 -1.16 1.56 -15.04
N MET A 22 -2.14 2.03 -14.30
CA MET A 22 -3.51 2.11 -14.78
C MET A 22 -3.70 3.19 -15.84
N THR A 23 -2.82 4.19 -15.86
CA THR A 23 -2.92 5.27 -16.85
C THR A 23 -2.10 4.97 -18.10
N GLY A 24 -1.51 3.79 -18.20
CA GLY A 24 -0.90 3.39 -19.45
C GLY A 24 0.56 3.04 -19.43
N GLU A 25 1.23 3.15 -18.29
CA GLU A 25 2.64 2.77 -18.26
C GLU A 25 2.78 1.27 -18.47
N LEU A 26 3.84 0.88 -19.15
CA LEU A 26 4.04 -0.53 -19.42
C LEU A 26 4.46 -1.28 -18.17
N GLU A 27 5.26 -0.66 -17.33
CA GLU A 27 5.66 -1.29 -16.09
C GLU A 27 6.09 -0.23 -15.08
N VAL A 28 6.05 -0.58 -13.82
CA VAL A 28 6.47 0.29 -12.73
C VAL A 28 7.28 -0.54 -11.74
N THR A 29 8.18 0.10 -11.01
CA THR A 29 9.00 -0.58 -10.02
C THR A 29 8.73 0.02 -8.66
N VAL A 30 8.52 -0.84 -7.68
CA VAL A 30 8.16 -0.44 -6.33
C VAL A 30 9.05 -1.13 -5.33
N SER A 31 9.51 -0.39 -4.31
CA SER A 31 10.25 -1.00 -3.22
C SER A 31 9.31 -1.80 -2.34
N VAL A 32 9.68 -3.01 -2.04
CA VAL A 32 8.82 -3.91 -1.29
C VAL A 32 9.56 -4.42 -0.07
N GLY A 33 9.20 -3.87 1.08
CA GLY A 33 9.60 -4.48 2.33
C GLY A 33 11.08 -4.64 2.62
N GLY A 34 11.93 -3.92 2.01
CA GLY A 34 13.35 -4.06 2.29
C GLY A 34 14.03 -5.15 1.49
N PHE A 35 13.30 -5.80 0.61
CA PHE A 35 13.89 -6.85 -0.21
C PHE A 35 14.24 -6.34 -1.59
N GLY A 36 14.41 -5.06 -1.74
CA GLY A 36 14.71 -4.50 -3.03
C GLY A 36 13.43 -4.12 -3.76
N ALA A 37 13.52 -3.96 -5.06
CA ALA A 37 12.40 -3.47 -5.84
C ALA A 37 11.73 -4.61 -6.60
N THR A 38 10.43 -4.50 -6.77
CA THR A 38 9.67 -5.44 -7.56
C THR A 38 9.06 -4.68 -8.72
N THR A 39 9.12 -5.25 -9.90
CA THR A 39 8.55 -4.63 -11.09
C THR A 39 7.20 -5.25 -11.39
N TYR A 40 6.20 -4.40 -11.63
CA TYR A 40 4.86 -4.85 -12.00
C TYR A 40 4.54 -4.32 -13.38
N ASN A 41 3.78 -5.09 -14.15
CA ASN A 41 3.31 -4.66 -15.46
C ASN A 41 1.80 -4.76 -15.48
N GLN A 42 1.20 -4.55 -16.66
CA GLN A 42 -0.26 -4.58 -16.78
C GLN A 42 -0.83 -5.91 -16.34
N ALA A 43 -0.14 -6.99 -16.65
CA ALA A 43 -0.63 -8.33 -16.31
C ALA A 43 -0.56 -8.59 -14.81
N SER A 44 0.33 -7.90 -14.09
CA SER A 44 0.46 -8.10 -12.66
C SER A 44 -0.10 -6.93 -11.85
N ALA A 45 -0.88 -6.08 -12.46
CA ALA A 45 -1.51 -4.96 -11.76
C ALA A 45 -2.34 -5.43 -10.58
N ASP A 46 -2.97 -6.59 -10.69
CA ASP A 46 -3.75 -7.14 -9.59
C ASP A 46 -2.89 -7.41 -8.38
N LYS A 47 -1.66 -7.86 -8.58
CA LYS A 47 -0.76 -8.13 -7.47
C LYS A 47 -0.33 -6.84 -6.79
N LEU A 48 -0.12 -5.79 -7.56
CA LEU A 48 0.22 -4.49 -7.00
C LEU A 48 -0.98 -3.94 -6.22
N SER A 49 -2.18 -4.09 -6.75
CA SER A 49 -3.38 -3.65 -6.07
C SER A 49 -3.54 -4.39 -4.74
N ALA A 50 -3.25 -5.69 -4.73
CA ALA A 50 -3.32 -6.48 -3.49
C ALA A 50 -2.28 -6.00 -2.47
N TYR A 51 -1.11 -5.63 -2.94
CA TYR A 51 -0.08 -5.10 -2.06
C TYR A 51 -0.52 -3.78 -1.44
N VAL A 52 -1.14 -2.91 -2.24
CA VAL A 52 -1.67 -1.64 -1.74
C VAL A 52 -2.73 -1.91 -0.67
N ALA A 53 -3.63 -2.85 -0.93
CA ALA A 53 -4.68 -3.18 0.03
C ALA A 53 -4.07 -3.72 1.33
N LYS A 54 -3.03 -4.52 1.21
CA LYS A 54 -2.36 -5.06 2.39
C LYS A 54 -1.73 -3.95 3.21
N LEU A 55 -1.09 -2.99 2.55
CA LEU A 55 -0.49 -1.87 3.25
C LEU A 55 -1.54 -1.03 3.96
N LYS A 56 -2.66 -0.78 3.30
CA LYS A 56 -3.74 -0.02 3.93
C LYS A 56 -4.27 -0.74 5.15
N ASN A 57 -4.41 -2.05 5.05
CA ASN A 57 -4.90 -2.84 6.16
C ASN A 57 -3.91 -2.83 7.32
N ASP A 58 -2.63 -2.96 7.04
CA ASP A 58 -1.60 -2.92 8.08
C ASP A 58 -1.59 -1.57 8.78
N ILE A 59 -1.72 -0.49 8.04
CA ILE A 59 -1.75 0.84 8.62
C ILE A 59 -2.99 1.01 9.48
N ALA A 60 -4.13 0.55 9.00
CA ALA A 60 -5.37 0.67 9.76
C ALA A 60 -5.30 -0.10 11.06
N LYS A 61 -4.67 -1.27 11.04
CA LYS A 61 -4.51 -2.05 12.25
C LYS A 61 -3.66 -1.33 13.27
N ARG A 62 -2.58 -0.71 12.83
CA ARG A 62 -1.70 -0.01 13.76
C ARG A 62 -2.36 1.22 14.33
N GLU A 63 -3.06 1.96 13.50
CA GLU A 63 -3.75 3.15 13.97
C GLU A 63 -5.00 2.78 14.77
N GLY A 64 -5.70 1.77 14.34
CA GLY A 64 -6.89 1.33 15.03
C GLY A 64 -6.59 0.77 16.40
N GLY A 65 -5.43 0.14 16.52
CA GLY A 65 -5.01 -0.38 17.81
C GLY A 65 -4.83 0.70 18.84
N LEU A 66 -4.56 1.90 18.37
CA LEU A 66 -4.40 3.00 19.30
C LEU A 66 -5.74 3.58 19.66
N ARG A 67 -6.76 3.50 18.83
CA ARG A 67 -7.95 4.14 19.09
C ARG A 67 -8.98 3.31 19.58
N ARG A 68 -9.16 2.32 19.39
CA ARG A 68 -10.15 1.55 19.89
C ARG A 68 -11.43 2.16 19.73
N GLY A 69 -11.79 2.51 19.05
CA GLY A 69 -12.91 3.11 18.99
C GLY A 69 -14.08 2.68 18.50
N PRO A 70 -14.90 2.77 18.69
CA PRO A 70 -15.96 2.25 18.33
C PRO A 70 -16.67 2.92 17.29
N ILE A 71 -16.54 3.08 17.24
CA ILE A 71 -16.89 3.43 16.58
C ILE A 71 -17.38 3.14 15.77
N LEU A 72 -17.71 2.86 16.03
CA LEU A 72 -18.05 2.70 15.38
C LEU A 72 -18.62 2.65 14.63
N MET A 73 -18.86 2.70 14.68
CA MET A 73 -19.21 2.82 13.97
C MET A 73 -19.95 2.63 13.36
N ARG A 74 -20.37 2.77 13.54
CA ARG A 74 -21.04 2.71 13.06
C ARG A 74 -21.55 2.88 12.38
N PHE A 75 -21.77 3.07 12.62
CA PHE A 75 -22.19 3.35 12.04
C PHE A 75 -22.56 3.29 11.42
#